data_fed62163597f568085760dde9b7ab77e
#
_entry.id   fed62163597f568085760dde9b7ab77e
#
_cell.length_a   1.000
_cell.length_b   1.000
_cell.length_c   1.000
_cell.angle_alpha   90.00
_cell.angle_beta   90.00
_cell.angle_gamma   90.00
#
_symmetry.space_group_name_H-M   'P 1'
#
loop_
_entity.id
_entity.type
_entity.pdbx_description
1 polymer ?
#
loop_
_entity_poly.entity_id
_entity_poly.type
_entity_poly.pdbx_seq_one_letter_code
_entity_poly.pdbx_strand_id
1 'polypeptide(L)'
;GPILVQLPPHWSVNTGRLQEFLKAAPRSLRWAFEFRDPSWLCEDVFAMLQRHNAALCIHDMIADHPRRITADWVYLRFHGDHYSGSYAPDMLKAQAQWIKRQLGDGKDVFAYFNNDAQGYAVDNAKQLKRYVRG
;
A
#
# COMPACT_ATOMS: atom_id res chain seq x y z
N GLY A 1 8.85 10.38 -6.75
CA GLY A 1 7.88 9.35 -6.39
C GLY A 1 7.13 9.68 -5.11
N PRO A 2 6.22 8.80 -4.69
CA PRO A 2 5.45 9.03 -3.47
C PRO A 2 6.31 9.02 -2.21
N ILE A 3 5.85 9.74 -1.19
CA ILE A 3 6.48 9.74 0.13
C ILE A 3 5.66 8.82 1.03
N LEU A 4 6.31 7.83 1.63
CA LEU A 4 5.66 6.90 2.55
C LEU A 4 5.85 7.37 3.99
N VAL A 5 4.74 7.54 4.70
CA VAL A 5 4.71 7.79 6.14
C VAL A 5 4.36 6.47 6.81
N GLN A 6 5.29 5.94 7.60
CA GLN A 6 5.10 4.70 8.34
C GLN A 6 4.83 5.02 9.80
N LEU A 7 3.73 4.48 10.34
CA LEU A 7 3.43 4.60 11.75
C LEU A 7 3.85 3.31 12.47
N PRO A 8 4.46 3.40 13.65
CA PRO A 8 4.89 2.23 14.39
C PRO A 8 3.73 1.33 14.79
N PRO A 9 3.97 0.00 14.97
CA PRO A 9 2.96 -0.87 15.55
C PRO A 9 2.59 -0.40 16.96
N HIS A 10 1.37 -0.71 17.38
CA HIS A 10 0.81 -0.37 18.70
C HIS A 10 0.55 1.12 18.91
N TRP A 11 0.64 1.95 17.88
CA TRP A 11 0.18 3.33 17.92
C TRP A 11 -1.29 3.35 17.53
N SER A 12 -2.14 3.57 18.51
CA SER A 12 -3.60 3.63 18.28
C SER A 12 -3.98 4.85 17.45
N VAL A 13 -5.10 4.72 16.75
CA VAL A 13 -5.62 5.76 15.89
C VAL A 13 -5.75 7.10 16.62
N ASN A 14 -5.27 8.16 15.96
CA ASN A 14 -5.39 9.54 16.41
C ASN A 14 -5.76 10.41 15.20
N THR A 15 -7.06 10.58 15.00
CA THR A 15 -7.57 11.31 13.84
C THR A 15 -7.19 12.79 13.87
N GLY A 16 -7.08 13.38 15.06
CA GLY A 16 -6.64 14.77 15.19
C GLY A 16 -5.23 15.00 14.66
N ARG A 17 -4.31 14.11 15.01
CA ARG A 17 -2.94 14.19 14.51
C ARG A 17 -2.85 13.96 13.01
N LEU A 18 -3.60 13.00 12.50
CA LEU A 18 -3.63 12.73 11.06
C LEU A 18 -4.15 13.98 10.32
N GLN A 19 -5.22 14.58 10.82
CA GLN A 19 -5.80 15.78 10.22
C GLN A 19 -4.79 16.94 10.21
N GLU A 20 -4.07 17.15 11.31
CA GLU A 20 -3.04 18.20 11.38
C GLU A 20 -1.93 17.97 10.36
N PHE A 21 -1.45 16.73 10.25
CA PHE A 21 -0.43 16.39 9.28
C PHE A 21 -0.91 16.64 7.85
N LEU A 22 -2.10 16.16 7.52
CA LEU A 22 -2.65 16.29 6.17
C LEU A 22 -2.87 17.75 5.77
N LYS A 23 -3.27 18.61 6.73
CA LYS A 23 -3.42 20.03 6.47
C LYS A 23 -2.08 20.71 6.19
N ALA A 24 -1.02 20.29 6.87
CA ALA A 24 0.30 20.89 6.74
C ALA A 24 1.10 20.32 5.54
N ALA A 25 0.79 19.11 5.11
CA ALA A 25 1.54 18.43 4.05
C ALA A 25 1.31 19.10 2.70
N PRO A 26 2.38 19.38 1.93
CA PRO A 26 2.24 19.94 0.59
C PRO A 26 1.40 19.03 -0.33
N ARG A 27 0.36 19.59 -0.93
CA ARG A 27 -0.52 18.85 -1.83
C ARG A 27 0.11 18.53 -3.18
N SER A 28 1.23 19.17 -3.51
CA SER A 28 1.99 18.89 -4.72
C SER A 28 2.72 17.54 -4.66
N LEU A 29 2.83 16.95 -3.45
CA LEU A 29 3.49 15.66 -3.24
C LEU A 29 2.43 14.57 -3.03
N ARG A 30 2.79 13.35 -3.41
CA ARG A 30 1.96 12.17 -3.18
C ARG A 30 2.36 11.55 -1.84
N TRP A 31 1.40 11.49 -0.90
CA TRP A 31 1.61 10.94 0.44
C TRP A 31 0.90 9.62 0.58
N ALA A 32 1.62 8.58 1.02
CA ALA A 32 1.05 7.29 1.37
C ALA A 32 1.26 7.03 2.86
N PHE A 33 0.27 6.42 3.50
CA PHE A 33 0.30 6.13 4.94
C PHE A 33 0.23 4.64 5.18
N GLU A 34 1.23 4.10 5.88
CA GLU A 34 1.27 2.70 6.29
C GLU A 34 0.93 2.61 7.78
N PHE A 35 -0.20 1.98 8.07
CA PHE A 35 -0.66 1.78 9.43
C PHE A 35 -0.38 0.34 9.86
N ARG A 36 0.30 0.18 11.00
CA ARG A 36 0.61 -1.12 11.57
C ARG A 36 -0.37 -1.53 12.66
N ASP A 37 -1.07 -0.58 13.27
CA ASP A 37 -2.11 -0.85 14.25
C ASP A 37 -3.47 -0.85 13.54
N PRO A 38 -4.26 -1.96 13.67
CA PRO A 38 -5.54 -2.07 12.96
C PRO A 38 -6.55 -0.98 13.31
N SER A 39 -6.40 -0.28 14.44
CA SER A 39 -7.32 0.79 14.82
C SER A 39 -7.41 1.91 13.79
N TRP A 40 -6.36 2.08 12.97
CA TRP A 40 -6.34 3.08 11.90
C TRP A 40 -7.18 2.69 10.68
N LEU A 41 -7.53 1.41 10.56
CA LEU A 41 -8.22 0.89 9.38
C LEU A 41 -9.73 1.04 9.57
N CYS A 42 -10.20 2.29 9.53
CA CYS A 42 -11.60 2.65 9.77
C CYS A 42 -12.05 3.72 8.78
N GLU A 43 -13.37 3.87 8.64
CA GLU A 43 -13.95 4.79 7.67
C GLU A 43 -13.56 6.24 7.90
N ASP A 44 -13.44 6.69 9.15
CA ASP A 44 -13.02 8.05 9.45
C ASP A 44 -11.64 8.37 8.88
N VAL A 45 -10.69 7.44 9.05
CA VAL A 45 -9.33 7.59 8.50
C VAL A 45 -9.37 7.56 6.98
N PHE A 46 -10.10 6.63 6.39
CA PHE A 46 -10.21 6.52 4.94
C PHE A 46 -10.79 7.78 4.32
N ALA A 47 -11.82 8.34 4.95
CA ALA A 47 -12.42 9.59 4.49
C ALA A 47 -11.44 10.77 4.56
N MET A 48 -10.63 10.86 5.61
CA MET A 48 -9.60 11.89 5.72
C MET A 48 -8.56 11.78 4.61
N LEU A 49 -8.05 10.55 4.38
CA LEU A 49 -7.09 10.32 3.29
C LEU A 49 -7.69 10.70 1.95
N GLN A 50 -8.94 10.32 1.72
CA GLN A 50 -9.63 10.59 0.46
C GLN A 50 -9.79 12.09 0.21
N ARG A 51 -10.14 12.87 1.23
CA ARG A 51 -10.26 14.33 1.11
C ARG A 51 -8.96 15.01 0.71
N HIS A 52 -7.82 14.42 1.06
CA HIS A 52 -6.50 14.98 0.76
C HIS A 52 -5.80 14.26 -0.41
N ASN A 53 -6.48 13.36 -1.08
CA ASN A 53 -5.91 12.52 -2.15
C ASN A 53 -4.63 11.81 -1.70
N ALA A 54 -4.60 11.39 -0.43
CA ALA A 54 -3.52 10.63 0.16
C ALA A 54 -3.85 9.13 0.08
N ALA A 55 -2.86 8.31 -0.23
CA ALA A 55 -3.08 6.88 -0.41
C ALA A 55 -2.95 6.12 0.91
N LEU A 56 -3.85 5.18 1.12
CA LEU A 56 -3.64 4.13 2.10
C LEU A 56 -2.60 3.16 1.54
N CYS A 57 -1.48 2.99 2.24
CA CYS A 57 -0.53 1.94 1.87
C CYS A 57 -1.16 0.59 2.18
N ILE A 58 -1.48 -0.17 1.14
CA ILE A 58 -2.04 -1.52 1.27
C ILE A 58 -0.86 -2.47 1.42
N HIS A 59 -0.80 -3.20 2.52
CA HIS A 59 0.33 -4.08 2.82
C HIS A 59 -0.14 -5.41 3.40
N ASP A 60 0.79 -6.36 3.53
CA ASP A 60 0.49 -7.71 3.96
C ASP A 60 0.97 -8.04 5.38
N MET A 61 1.28 -7.03 6.20
CA MET A 61 1.70 -7.25 7.59
C MET A 61 0.54 -7.36 8.56
N ILE A 62 -0.65 -6.92 8.15
CA ILE A 62 -1.91 -7.12 8.87
C ILE A 62 -2.74 -8.10 8.06
N ALA A 63 -3.22 -9.17 8.72
CA ALA A 63 -4.11 -10.13 8.07
C ALA A 63 -5.39 -9.41 7.61
N ASP A 64 -5.86 -9.74 6.41
CA ASP A 64 -7.07 -9.16 5.83
C ASP A 64 -7.05 -7.64 5.74
N HIS A 65 -5.86 -7.07 5.49
CA HIS A 65 -5.73 -5.63 5.28
C HIS A 65 -6.69 -5.18 4.17
N PRO A 66 -7.55 -4.17 4.41
CA PRO A 66 -8.51 -3.73 3.41
C PRO A 66 -7.82 -3.15 2.18
N ARG A 67 -8.34 -3.47 1.00
CA ARG A 67 -7.88 -2.91 -0.27
C ARG A 67 -8.67 -1.66 -0.62
N ARG A 68 -8.68 -0.71 0.31
CA ARG A 68 -9.41 0.52 0.16
C ARG A 68 -8.60 1.52 -0.66
N ILE A 69 -9.22 2.08 -1.69
CA ILE A 69 -8.61 3.09 -2.53
C ILE A 69 -9.04 4.46 -2.00
N THR A 70 -8.09 5.27 -1.56
CA THR A 70 -8.37 6.60 -0.96
C THR A 70 -7.82 7.75 -1.79
N ALA A 71 -7.07 7.47 -2.85
CA ALA A 71 -6.50 8.47 -3.74
C ALA A 71 -6.73 8.07 -5.19
N ASP A 72 -6.38 8.94 -6.13
CA ASP A 72 -6.40 8.63 -7.55
C ASP A 72 -5.18 7.82 -8.00
N TRP A 73 -4.44 7.28 -7.04
CA TRP A 73 -3.28 6.44 -7.23
C TRP A 73 -3.20 5.42 -6.08
N VAL A 74 -2.40 4.37 -6.25
CA VAL A 74 -2.36 3.22 -5.33
C VAL A 74 -0.92 2.94 -4.91
N TYR A 75 -0.74 2.60 -3.62
CA TYR A 75 0.55 2.24 -3.06
C TYR A 75 0.46 0.88 -2.38
N LEU A 76 1.26 -0.08 -2.86
CA LEU A 76 1.29 -1.45 -2.34
C LEU A 76 2.67 -1.77 -1.77
N ARG A 77 2.71 -2.46 -0.64
CA ARG A 77 3.95 -2.99 -0.09
C ARG A 77 3.79 -4.47 0.27
N PHE A 78 4.73 -5.26 -0.21
CA PHE A 78 4.77 -6.70 0.06
C PHE A 78 5.98 -6.97 0.94
N HIS A 79 5.74 -7.36 2.20
CA HIS A 79 6.81 -7.58 3.19
C HIS A 79 7.31 -9.01 3.20
N GLY A 80 6.59 -9.94 2.62
CA GLY A 80 6.96 -11.34 2.56
C GLY A 80 5.96 -12.24 3.27
N ASP A 81 5.96 -13.50 2.84
CA ASP A 81 5.21 -14.54 3.52
C ASP A 81 5.84 -14.78 4.90
N HIS A 82 5.02 -15.18 5.87
CA HIS A 82 5.47 -15.48 7.25
C HIS A 82 6.64 -16.45 7.32
N TYR A 83 6.78 -17.35 6.36
CA TYR A 83 7.68 -18.49 6.48
C TYR A 83 8.80 -18.55 5.46
N SER A 84 8.59 -18.04 4.27
CA SER A 84 9.54 -18.26 3.16
C SER A 84 10.09 -16.99 2.53
N GLY A 85 9.41 -15.88 2.69
CA GLY A 85 9.80 -14.62 2.06
C GLY A 85 9.50 -14.53 0.57
N SER A 86 9.28 -15.66 -0.12
CA SER A 86 8.95 -15.65 -1.54
C SER A 86 7.46 -15.84 -1.77
N TYR A 87 6.91 -15.16 -2.77
CA TYR A 87 5.50 -15.24 -3.10
C TYR A 87 5.23 -16.29 -4.18
N ALA A 88 4.20 -17.09 -3.97
CA ALA A 88 3.78 -18.08 -4.94
C ALA A 88 3.30 -17.42 -6.24
N PRO A 89 3.52 -18.06 -7.41
CA PRO A 89 3.07 -17.51 -8.69
C PRO A 89 1.57 -17.19 -8.74
N ASP A 90 0.73 -18.05 -8.18
CA ASP A 90 -0.72 -17.82 -8.19
C ASP A 90 -1.11 -16.57 -7.41
N MET A 91 -0.45 -16.31 -6.30
CA MET A 91 -0.67 -15.10 -5.51
C MET A 91 -0.25 -13.86 -6.31
N LEU A 92 0.92 -13.91 -6.95
CA LEU A 92 1.39 -12.79 -7.78
C LEU A 92 0.48 -12.54 -8.97
N LYS A 93 -0.08 -13.60 -9.57
CA LYS A 93 -1.05 -13.46 -10.66
C LYS A 93 -2.33 -12.78 -10.20
N ALA A 94 -2.82 -13.13 -9.02
CA ALA A 94 -4.00 -12.48 -8.44
C ALA A 94 -3.75 -10.99 -8.18
N GLN A 95 -2.57 -10.64 -7.64
CA GLN A 95 -2.18 -9.26 -7.46
C GLN A 95 -2.08 -8.51 -8.79
N ALA A 96 -1.52 -9.17 -9.82
CA ALA A 96 -1.40 -8.57 -11.13
C ALA A 96 -2.77 -8.24 -11.74
N GLN A 97 -3.76 -9.13 -11.57
CA GLN A 97 -5.11 -8.87 -12.07
C GLN A 97 -5.74 -7.67 -11.38
N TRP A 98 -5.57 -7.56 -10.06
CA TRP A 98 -6.08 -6.41 -9.31
C TRP A 98 -5.41 -5.11 -9.76
N ILE A 99 -4.08 -5.14 -9.94
CA ILE A 99 -3.31 -3.99 -10.42
C ILE A 99 -3.78 -3.57 -11.82
N LYS A 100 -3.98 -4.52 -12.73
CA LYS A 100 -4.47 -4.23 -14.07
C LYS A 100 -5.81 -3.50 -14.04
N ARG A 101 -6.71 -3.88 -13.13
CA ARG A 101 -7.99 -3.17 -12.99
C ARG A 101 -7.79 -1.73 -12.57
N GLN A 102 -6.87 -1.48 -11.62
CA GLN A 102 -6.60 -0.11 -11.18
C GLN A 102 -5.96 0.73 -12.29
N LEU A 103 -5.02 0.16 -13.04
CA LEU A 103 -4.42 0.82 -14.19
C LEU A 103 -5.47 1.10 -15.27
N GLY A 104 -6.38 0.17 -15.52
CA GLY A 104 -7.47 0.34 -16.46
C GLY A 104 -8.43 1.47 -16.07
N ASP A 105 -8.56 1.74 -14.77
CA ASP A 105 -9.34 2.86 -14.25
C ASP A 105 -8.57 4.19 -14.27
N GLY A 106 -7.37 4.21 -14.84
CA GLY A 106 -6.57 5.42 -14.97
C GLY A 106 -5.72 5.77 -13.76
N LYS A 107 -5.54 4.85 -12.82
CA LYS A 107 -4.73 5.09 -11.62
C LYS A 107 -3.29 4.65 -11.82
N ASP A 108 -2.34 5.43 -11.31
CA ASP A 108 -0.97 4.97 -11.16
C ASP A 108 -0.87 3.98 -10.00
N VAL A 109 -0.07 2.94 -10.15
CA VAL A 109 0.15 1.94 -9.10
C VAL A 109 1.64 1.84 -8.80
N PHE A 110 1.98 2.05 -7.52
CA PHE A 110 3.33 1.87 -7.00
C PHE A 110 3.33 0.61 -6.14
N ALA A 111 4.18 -0.36 -6.48
CA ALA A 111 4.27 -1.62 -5.76
C ALA A 111 5.72 -1.91 -5.40
N TYR A 112 5.97 -2.15 -4.12
CA TYR A 112 7.30 -2.39 -3.59
C TYR A 112 7.36 -3.71 -2.84
N PHE A 113 8.45 -4.45 -3.04
CA PHE A 113 8.71 -5.71 -2.34
C PHE A 113 9.86 -5.52 -1.36
N ASN A 114 9.62 -5.95 -0.11
CA ASN A 114 10.60 -5.86 0.97
C ASN A 114 11.00 -7.25 1.51
N ASN A 115 10.67 -8.33 0.81
CA ASN A 115 11.01 -9.71 1.15
C ASN A 115 12.39 -10.08 0.59
N ASP A 116 13.42 -9.36 1.00
CA ASP A 116 14.71 -9.35 0.30
C ASP A 116 15.72 -10.39 0.75
N ALA A 117 15.36 -11.30 1.65
CA ALA A 117 16.22 -12.43 1.97
C ALA A 117 16.44 -13.26 0.71
N GLN A 118 17.70 -13.49 0.33
CA GLN A 118 18.09 -14.29 -0.85
C GLN A 118 17.60 -13.72 -2.21
N GLY A 119 17.34 -12.41 -2.27
CA GLY A 119 16.96 -11.77 -3.53
C GLY A 119 15.51 -11.97 -3.95
N TYR A 120 14.66 -12.48 -3.08
CA TYR A 120 13.24 -12.74 -3.41
C TYR A 120 12.49 -11.49 -3.86
N ALA A 121 12.79 -10.33 -3.26
CA ALA A 121 12.10 -9.09 -3.60
C ALA A 121 12.27 -8.73 -5.08
N VAL A 122 13.49 -8.84 -5.60
CA VAL A 122 13.77 -8.54 -7.00
C VAL A 122 13.06 -9.52 -7.93
N ASP A 123 13.14 -10.81 -7.63
CA ASP A 123 12.52 -11.85 -8.45
C ASP A 123 10.99 -11.71 -8.46
N ASN A 124 10.38 -11.48 -7.30
CA ASN A 124 8.93 -11.32 -7.20
C ASN A 124 8.47 -10.04 -7.92
N ALA A 125 9.21 -8.95 -7.82
CA ALA A 125 8.88 -7.72 -8.53
C ALA A 125 8.92 -7.93 -10.05
N LYS A 126 9.93 -8.64 -10.56
CA LYS A 126 10.03 -8.97 -11.98
C LYS A 126 8.87 -9.87 -12.44
N GLN A 127 8.51 -10.87 -11.64
CA GLN A 127 7.40 -11.75 -11.95
C GLN A 127 6.07 -10.99 -11.99
N LEU A 128 5.81 -10.16 -10.98
CA LEU A 128 4.61 -9.34 -10.92
C LEU A 128 4.51 -8.45 -12.16
N LYS A 129 5.61 -7.80 -12.51
CA LYS A 129 5.67 -6.92 -13.69
C LYS A 129 5.31 -7.67 -14.97
N ARG A 130 5.82 -8.89 -15.14
CA ARG A 130 5.48 -9.74 -16.29
C ARG A 130 4.00 -10.07 -16.33
N TYR A 131 3.41 -10.45 -15.19
CA TYR A 131 1.99 -10.78 -15.13
C TYR A 131 1.10 -9.57 -15.41
N VAL A 132 1.50 -8.38 -14.97
CA VAL A 132 0.77 -7.14 -15.28
C VAL A 132 0.83 -6.81 -16.75
N ARG A 133 1.97 -7.00 -17.40
CA ARG A 133 2.17 -6.73 -18.83
C ARG A 133 1.53 -7.78 -19.73
N GLY A 134 1.53 -9.02 -19.28
CA GLY A 134 0.97 -10.14 -20.01
C GLY A 134 -0.53 -10.22 -19.87
#